data_ae5643fb9d9656f1174c720d10470cba
#
_entry.id   ae5643fb9d9656f1174c720d10470cba
#
_cell.length_a   1.000
_cell.length_b   1.000
_cell.length_c   1.000
_cell.angle_alpha   90.00
_cell.angle_beta   90.00
_cell.angle_gamma   90.00
#
_symmetry.space_group_name_H-M   'P 1'
#
loop_
_entity.id
_entity.type
_entity.pdbx_description
1 polymer ?
#
loop_
_entity_poly.entity_id
_entity_poly.type
_entity_poly.pdbx_seq_one_letter_code
_entity_poly.pdbx_strand_id
1 'polypeptide(L)'
;ANSRRVLEELLATNPEHEGAQMLMAMGEARANNFDQAQGWIKRLRASISAKPGDHTQALSSLDELSANVAIQQQQASEGVEVTVKINSSLLPLVKADDVLFVAIRDVNGGPPFAAKRLPISAIKQGEATISLSDLDAMMPGRTIGSARGDKVQLAVIARISHSGNAVAESGDLSGNPVVISADQTQANVEINQQIP
;
A
#
# COMPACT_ATOMS: atom_id res chain seq x y z
N ALA A 1 -11.43 -14.21 2.15
CA ALA A 1 -10.94 -15.60 2.30
C ALA A 1 -11.84 -16.62 1.56
N ASN A 2 -13.16 -16.46 1.54
CA ASN A 2 -14.08 -17.46 0.96
C ASN A 2 -14.11 -17.43 -0.58
N SER A 3 -14.09 -16.25 -1.19
CA SER A 3 -14.18 -16.09 -2.65
C SER A 3 -13.00 -16.72 -3.41
N ARG A 4 -11.78 -16.55 -2.90
CA ARG A 4 -10.58 -17.13 -3.50
C ARG A 4 -10.66 -18.65 -3.56
N ARG A 5 -11.04 -19.31 -2.45
CA ARG A 5 -11.17 -20.78 -2.39
C ARG A 5 -12.18 -21.31 -3.41
N VAL A 6 -13.34 -20.65 -3.55
CA VAL A 6 -14.35 -21.04 -4.53
C VAL A 6 -13.82 -20.94 -5.97
N LEU A 7 -13.06 -19.90 -6.28
CA LEU A 7 -12.43 -19.73 -7.58
C LEU A 7 -11.35 -20.81 -7.85
N GLU A 8 -10.55 -21.14 -6.84
CA GLU A 8 -9.54 -22.21 -6.92
C GLU A 8 -10.19 -23.58 -7.14
N GLU A 9 -11.28 -23.91 -6.43
CA GLU A 9 -12.06 -25.15 -6.63
C GLU A 9 -12.67 -25.20 -8.04
N LEU A 10 -13.21 -24.09 -8.54
CA LEU A 10 -13.74 -24.00 -9.89
C LEU A 10 -12.65 -24.20 -10.95
N LEU A 11 -11.49 -23.59 -10.77
CA LEU A 11 -10.36 -23.71 -11.69
C LEU A 11 -9.68 -25.08 -11.62
N ALA A 12 -9.80 -25.80 -10.50
CA ALA A 12 -9.34 -27.17 -10.38
C ALA A 12 -10.18 -28.15 -11.26
N THR A 13 -11.49 -27.87 -11.40
CA THR A 13 -12.41 -28.67 -12.25
C THR A 13 -12.49 -28.18 -13.69
N ASN A 14 -12.33 -26.86 -13.90
CA ASN A 14 -12.34 -26.21 -15.21
C ASN A 14 -11.23 -25.17 -15.30
N PRO A 15 -9.99 -25.56 -15.62
CA PRO A 15 -8.83 -24.66 -15.68
C PRO A 15 -8.97 -23.51 -16.68
N GLU A 16 -9.80 -23.69 -17.73
CA GLU A 16 -10.01 -22.70 -18.80
C GLU A 16 -11.25 -21.82 -18.57
N HIS A 17 -11.82 -21.82 -17.37
CA HIS A 17 -12.96 -20.98 -17.05
C HIS A 17 -12.56 -19.50 -17.01
N GLU A 18 -12.80 -18.77 -18.10
CA GLU A 18 -12.35 -17.39 -18.32
C GLU A 18 -12.79 -16.43 -17.22
N GLY A 19 -14.05 -16.50 -16.78
CA GLY A 19 -14.57 -15.66 -15.70
C GLY A 19 -13.84 -15.87 -14.38
N ALA A 20 -13.47 -17.11 -14.06
CA ALA A 20 -12.70 -17.42 -12.84
C ALA A 20 -11.25 -16.92 -12.96
N GLN A 21 -10.60 -17.11 -14.10
CA GLN A 21 -9.26 -16.59 -14.36
C GLN A 21 -9.22 -15.05 -14.25
N MET A 22 -10.23 -14.37 -14.81
CA MET A 22 -10.38 -12.92 -14.70
C MET A 22 -10.53 -12.46 -13.25
N LEU A 23 -11.41 -13.11 -12.48
CA LEU A 23 -11.63 -12.80 -11.07
C LEU A 23 -10.38 -13.05 -10.22
N MET A 24 -9.61 -14.11 -10.53
CA MET A 24 -8.31 -14.35 -9.89
C MET A 24 -7.33 -13.23 -10.22
N ALA A 25 -7.19 -12.83 -11.48
CA ALA A 25 -6.32 -11.72 -11.88
C ALA A 25 -6.64 -10.43 -11.14
N MET A 26 -7.93 -10.07 -11.09
CA MET A 26 -8.38 -8.86 -10.39
C MET A 26 -8.19 -8.96 -8.87
N GLY A 27 -8.40 -10.14 -8.28
CA GLY A 27 -8.21 -10.41 -6.86
C GLY A 27 -6.75 -10.29 -6.44
N GLU A 28 -5.85 -10.86 -7.25
CA GLU A 28 -4.40 -10.78 -7.01
C GLU A 28 -3.88 -9.35 -7.17
N ALA A 29 -4.35 -8.60 -8.18
CA ALA A 29 -3.99 -7.20 -8.36
C ALA A 29 -4.41 -6.35 -7.15
N ARG A 30 -5.64 -6.54 -6.63
CA ARG A 30 -6.11 -5.85 -5.41
C ARG A 30 -5.34 -6.22 -4.14
N ALA A 31 -4.76 -7.41 -4.11
CA ALA A 31 -3.92 -7.87 -3.02
C ALA A 31 -2.45 -7.46 -3.18
N ASN A 32 -2.13 -6.66 -4.20
CA ASN A 32 -0.78 -6.26 -4.61
C ASN A 32 0.13 -7.45 -5.01
N ASN A 33 -0.45 -8.58 -5.37
CA ASN A 33 0.26 -9.76 -5.89
C ASN A 33 0.40 -9.65 -7.41
N PHE A 34 1.10 -8.62 -7.89
CA PHE A 34 1.10 -8.21 -9.30
C PHE A 34 1.62 -9.31 -10.25
N ASP A 35 2.67 -10.04 -9.87
CA ASP A 35 3.20 -11.14 -10.67
C ASP A 35 2.17 -12.26 -10.85
N GLN A 36 1.40 -12.58 -9.81
CA GLN A 36 0.32 -13.56 -9.87
C GLN A 36 -0.84 -13.04 -10.73
N ALA A 37 -1.18 -11.77 -10.62
CA ALA A 37 -2.19 -11.12 -11.46
C ALA A 37 -1.81 -11.21 -12.95
N GLN A 38 -0.56 -10.87 -13.30
CA GLN A 38 -0.04 -11.00 -14.66
C GLN A 38 -0.06 -12.46 -15.15
N GLY A 39 0.27 -13.41 -14.28
CA GLY A 39 0.18 -14.85 -14.58
C GLY A 39 -1.23 -15.29 -14.97
N TRP A 40 -2.25 -14.80 -14.25
CA TRP A 40 -3.65 -15.09 -14.58
C TRP A 40 -4.10 -14.41 -15.87
N ILE A 41 -3.71 -13.16 -16.12
CA ILE A 41 -3.99 -12.46 -17.39
C ILE A 41 -3.39 -13.23 -18.58
N LYS A 42 -2.16 -13.72 -18.45
CA LYS A 42 -1.51 -14.53 -19.49
C LYS A 42 -2.26 -15.82 -19.79
N ARG A 43 -2.74 -16.53 -18.75
CA ARG A 43 -3.55 -17.74 -18.90
C ARG A 43 -4.87 -17.45 -19.62
N LEU A 44 -5.57 -16.41 -19.15
CA LEU A 44 -6.84 -15.99 -19.75
C LEU A 44 -6.68 -15.60 -21.23
N ARG A 45 -5.60 -14.88 -21.56
CA ARG A 45 -5.26 -14.57 -22.95
C ARG A 45 -5.09 -15.83 -23.80
N ALA A 46 -4.36 -16.82 -23.29
CA ALA A 46 -4.16 -18.09 -23.99
C ALA A 46 -5.49 -18.84 -24.19
N SER A 47 -6.36 -18.89 -23.17
CA SER A 47 -7.67 -19.53 -23.26
C SER A 47 -8.58 -18.88 -24.31
N ILE A 48 -8.59 -17.53 -24.37
CA ILE A 48 -9.38 -16.79 -25.37
C ILE A 48 -8.80 -16.98 -26.76
N SER A 49 -7.49 -16.88 -26.95
CA SER A 49 -6.82 -17.02 -28.25
C SER A 49 -6.92 -18.43 -28.85
N ALA A 50 -7.13 -19.45 -28.03
CA ALA A 50 -7.32 -20.83 -28.48
C ALA A 50 -8.70 -21.09 -29.07
N LYS A 51 -9.68 -20.22 -28.86
CA LYS A 51 -11.05 -20.38 -29.35
C LYS A 51 -11.21 -19.84 -30.78
N PRO A 52 -12.05 -20.45 -31.62
CA PRO A 52 -12.37 -19.89 -32.92
C PRO A 52 -13.25 -18.65 -32.79
N GLY A 53 -13.01 -17.64 -33.63
CA GLY A 53 -13.79 -16.39 -33.69
C GLY A 53 -12.93 -15.13 -33.58
N ASP A 54 -13.58 -13.98 -33.65
CA ASP A 54 -12.93 -12.68 -33.45
C ASP A 54 -12.95 -12.31 -31.95
N HIS A 55 -11.79 -12.25 -31.36
CA HIS A 55 -11.58 -11.91 -29.95
C HIS A 55 -10.85 -10.59 -29.74
N THR A 56 -10.77 -9.76 -30.78
CA THR A 56 -9.99 -8.50 -30.76
C THR A 56 -10.36 -7.60 -29.58
N GLN A 57 -11.65 -7.42 -29.30
CA GLN A 57 -12.11 -6.58 -28.18
C GLN A 57 -11.73 -7.17 -26.82
N ALA A 58 -11.88 -8.48 -26.64
CA ALA A 58 -11.52 -9.15 -25.37
C ALA A 58 -10.02 -9.10 -25.12
N LEU A 59 -9.22 -9.31 -26.16
CA LEU A 59 -7.75 -9.21 -26.06
C LEU A 59 -7.29 -7.77 -25.78
N SER A 60 -7.91 -6.77 -26.41
CA SER A 60 -7.62 -5.35 -26.11
C SER A 60 -7.91 -5.01 -24.64
N SER A 61 -9.04 -5.47 -24.11
CA SER A 61 -9.36 -5.25 -22.68
C SER A 61 -8.35 -5.92 -21.73
N LEU A 62 -7.81 -7.10 -22.11
CA LEU A 62 -6.74 -7.76 -21.35
C LEU A 62 -5.42 -7.01 -21.44
N ASP A 63 -5.11 -6.38 -22.57
CA ASP A 63 -3.93 -5.53 -22.72
C ASP A 63 -4.01 -4.31 -21.80
N GLU A 64 -5.17 -3.66 -21.75
CA GLU A 64 -5.42 -2.55 -20.85
C GLU A 64 -5.31 -2.97 -19.37
N LEU A 65 -5.88 -4.12 -19.01
CA LEU A 65 -5.76 -4.68 -17.66
C LEU A 65 -4.30 -4.97 -17.30
N SER A 66 -3.56 -5.62 -18.21
CA SER A 66 -2.14 -5.93 -18.01
C SER A 66 -1.30 -4.67 -17.83
N ALA A 67 -1.55 -3.63 -18.64
CA ALA A 67 -0.87 -2.34 -18.53
C ALA A 67 -1.18 -1.66 -17.19
N ASN A 68 -2.44 -1.68 -16.75
CA ASN A 68 -2.84 -1.11 -15.45
C ASN A 68 -2.16 -1.84 -14.28
N VAL A 69 -2.09 -3.17 -14.32
CA VAL A 69 -1.39 -3.98 -13.30
C VAL A 69 0.10 -3.65 -13.27
N ALA A 70 0.75 -3.47 -14.43
CA ALA A 70 2.15 -3.08 -14.51
C ALA A 70 2.41 -1.68 -13.92
N ILE A 71 1.54 -0.71 -14.18
CA ILE A 71 1.60 0.63 -13.59
C ILE A 71 1.47 0.54 -12.06
N GLN A 72 0.50 -0.22 -11.54
CA GLN A 72 0.34 -0.41 -10.10
C GLN A 72 1.55 -1.09 -9.47
N GLN A 73 2.14 -2.07 -10.14
CA GLN A 73 3.38 -2.72 -9.70
C GLN A 73 4.53 -1.73 -9.58
N GLN A 74 4.70 -0.86 -10.59
CA GLN A 74 5.70 0.19 -10.54
C GLN A 74 5.44 1.18 -9.39
N GLN A 75 4.19 1.63 -9.21
CA GLN A 75 3.81 2.51 -8.10
C GLN A 75 4.06 1.86 -6.74
N ALA A 76 3.83 0.55 -6.61
CA ALA A 76 4.11 -0.19 -5.38
C ALA A 76 5.62 -0.29 -5.10
N SER A 77 6.46 -0.32 -6.14
CA SER A 77 7.92 -0.38 -6.00
C SER A 77 8.53 0.94 -5.53
N GLU A 78 7.88 2.07 -5.79
CA GLU A 78 8.26 3.39 -5.29
C GLU A 78 7.80 3.54 -3.83
N GLY A 79 8.44 2.77 -2.93
CA GLY A 79 8.00 2.67 -1.54
C GLY A 79 9.11 2.86 -0.52
N VAL A 80 8.67 3.05 0.73
CA VAL A 80 9.50 3.07 1.92
C VAL A 80 8.87 2.15 2.96
N GLU A 81 9.65 1.21 3.48
CA GLU A 81 9.28 0.40 4.62
C GLU A 81 9.60 1.16 5.91
N VAL A 82 8.59 1.47 6.69
CA VAL A 82 8.70 2.25 7.92
C VAL A 82 8.50 1.34 9.12
N THR A 83 9.54 1.19 9.92
CA THR A 83 9.43 0.57 11.25
C THR A 83 9.11 1.64 12.27
N VAL A 84 7.93 1.53 12.86
CA VAL A 84 7.47 2.42 13.95
C VAL A 84 7.64 1.68 15.27
N LYS A 85 8.34 2.30 16.22
CA LYS A 85 8.50 1.81 17.60
C LYS A 85 7.89 2.80 18.57
N ILE A 86 7.22 2.29 19.60
CA ILE A 86 6.73 3.10 20.70
C ILE A 86 7.72 2.98 21.86
N ASN A 87 8.19 4.12 22.37
CA ASN A 87 9.00 4.11 23.58
C ASN A 87 8.25 3.48 24.75
N SER A 88 8.91 2.63 25.51
CA SER A 88 8.29 1.86 26.60
C SER A 88 7.60 2.74 27.65
N SER A 89 8.07 3.97 27.86
CA SER A 89 7.45 4.94 28.78
C SER A 89 6.08 5.43 28.33
N LEU A 90 5.79 5.37 27.00
CA LEU A 90 4.52 5.83 26.42
C LEU A 90 3.51 4.69 26.21
N LEU A 91 3.93 3.43 26.28
CA LEU A 91 3.03 2.27 26.12
C LEU A 91 1.79 2.33 27.03
N PRO A 92 1.89 2.75 28.33
CA PRO A 92 0.72 2.84 29.20
C PRO A 92 -0.33 3.91 28.77
N LEU A 93 0.06 4.85 27.91
CA LEU A 93 -0.81 5.92 27.41
C LEU A 93 -1.60 5.49 26.16
N VAL A 94 -1.19 4.39 25.53
CA VAL A 94 -1.83 3.88 24.31
C VAL A 94 -3.15 3.19 24.65
N LYS A 95 -4.22 3.56 23.94
CA LYS A 95 -5.58 3.04 24.13
C LYS A 95 -5.98 2.13 22.97
N ALA A 96 -6.94 1.23 23.21
CA ALA A 96 -7.41 0.25 22.22
C ALA A 96 -8.01 0.88 20.95
N ASP A 97 -8.63 2.05 21.10
CA ASP A 97 -9.30 2.76 20.00
C ASP A 97 -8.41 3.78 19.30
N ASP A 98 -7.14 3.88 19.72
CA ASP A 98 -6.17 4.79 19.10
C ASP A 98 -5.90 4.44 17.64
N VAL A 99 -5.48 5.44 16.91
CA VAL A 99 -5.17 5.35 15.49
C VAL A 99 -3.72 5.76 15.24
N LEU A 100 -2.98 4.87 14.59
CA LEU A 100 -1.64 5.16 14.09
C LEU A 100 -1.73 5.85 12.72
N PHE A 101 -1.11 7.01 12.60
CA PHE A 101 -0.85 7.70 11.35
C PHE A 101 0.63 7.60 11.01
N VAL A 102 0.94 7.17 9.80
CA VAL A 102 2.31 7.17 9.25
C VAL A 102 2.27 7.88 7.91
N ALA A 103 3.16 8.83 7.69
CA ALA A 103 3.18 9.60 6.47
C ALA A 103 4.61 9.96 6.03
N ILE A 104 4.77 10.14 4.72
CA ILE A 104 5.97 10.69 4.09
C ILE A 104 5.60 12.05 3.52
N ARG A 105 6.36 13.09 3.91
CA ARG A 105 6.13 14.47 3.47
C ARG A 105 7.43 15.21 3.18
N ASP A 106 7.32 16.39 2.61
CA ASP A 106 8.45 17.31 2.50
C ASP A 106 8.93 17.74 3.90
N VAL A 107 10.24 17.82 4.11
CA VAL A 107 10.83 18.33 5.36
C VAL A 107 10.38 19.75 5.69
N ASN A 108 10.06 20.56 4.66
CA ASN A 108 9.56 21.91 4.79
C ASN A 108 8.06 21.99 5.08
N GLY A 109 7.37 20.84 5.17
CA GLY A 109 5.94 20.78 5.47
C GLY A 109 5.06 20.57 4.24
N GLY A 110 3.76 20.86 4.41
CA GLY A 110 2.76 20.68 3.37
C GLY A 110 2.07 19.31 3.38
N PRO A 111 1.19 19.05 2.40
CA PRO A 111 0.48 17.78 2.30
C PRO A 111 1.43 16.59 2.12
N PRO A 112 1.12 15.41 2.65
CA PRO A 112 1.95 14.23 2.48
C PRO A 112 1.98 13.74 1.02
N PHE A 113 3.08 13.11 0.64
CA PHE A 113 3.22 12.36 -0.62
C PHE A 113 2.54 10.99 -0.53
N ALA A 114 2.62 10.35 0.63
CA ALA A 114 1.93 9.11 0.96
C ALA A 114 1.57 9.10 2.45
N ALA A 115 0.41 8.52 2.79
CA ALA A 115 -0.01 8.38 4.17
C ALA A 115 -0.90 7.14 4.38
N LYS A 116 -0.72 6.50 5.54
CA LYS A 116 -1.60 5.42 6.02
C LYS A 116 -2.18 5.75 7.39
N ARG A 117 -3.45 5.38 7.52
CA ARG A 117 -4.19 5.38 8.78
C ARG A 117 -4.44 3.92 9.17
N LEU A 118 -3.97 3.50 10.32
CA LEU A 118 -4.02 2.13 10.79
C LEU A 118 -4.63 2.07 12.20
N PRO A 119 -5.41 1.02 12.54
CA PRO A 119 -5.81 0.82 13.92
C PRO A 119 -4.57 0.51 14.77
N ILE A 120 -4.61 0.88 16.04
CA ILE A 120 -3.49 0.63 16.96
C ILE A 120 -3.12 -0.85 17.08
N SER A 121 -4.07 -1.74 16.83
CA SER A 121 -3.86 -3.19 16.79
C SER A 121 -2.85 -3.66 15.73
N ALA A 122 -2.49 -2.79 14.77
CA ALA A 122 -1.39 -3.04 13.84
C ALA A 122 -0.02 -3.05 14.53
N ILE A 123 0.11 -2.37 15.69
CA ILE A 123 1.32 -2.37 16.51
C ILE A 123 1.30 -3.59 17.43
N LYS A 124 2.27 -4.44 17.30
CA LYS A 124 2.43 -5.63 18.14
C LYS A 124 3.69 -5.49 19.00
N GLN A 125 3.53 -5.67 20.32
CA GLN A 125 4.65 -5.55 21.26
C GLN A 125 5.41 -4.20 21.16
N GLY A 126 4.67 -3.11 20.84
CA GLY A 126 5.27 -1.77 20.73
C GLY A 126 5.96 -1.48 19.40
N GLU A 127 5.86 -2.37 18.41
CA GLU A 127 6.49 -2.20 17.11
C GLU A 127 5.53 -2.57 15.96
N ALA A 128 5.63 -1.87 14.83
CA ALA A 128 4.96 -2.22 13.60
C ALA A 128 5.83 -1.84 12.39
N THR A 129 5.80 -2.68 11.35
CA THR A 129 6.40 -2.37 10.04
C THR A 129 5.30 -2.05 9.05
N ILE A 130 5.37 -0.87 8.43
CA ILE A 130 4.37 -0.32 7.53
C ILE A 130 5.05 0.03 6.20
N SER A 131 4.59 -0.53 5.09
CA SER A 131 5.00 -0.12 3.76
C SER A 131 4.16 1.07 3.32
N LEU A 132 4.79 2.17 2.91
CA LEU A 132 4.18 3.31 2.22
C LEU A 132 4.73 3.38 0.81
N SER A 133 3.87 3.55 -0.19
CA SER A 133 4.23 3.61 -1.60
C SER A 133 3.41 4.66 -2.34
N ASP A 134 3.64 4.81 -3.64
CA ASP A 134 2.84 5.70 -4.49
C ASP A 134 1.36 5.30 -4.55
N LEU A 135 1.02 4.04 -4.22
CA LEU A 135 -0.37 3.59 -4.07
C LEU A 135 -1.09 4.25 -2.87
N ASP A 136 -0.34 4.79 -1.92
CA ASP A 136 -0.85 5.46 -0.72
C ASP A 136 -0.87 6.99 -0.89
N ALA A 137 -0.69 7.48 -2.12
CA ALA A 137 -0.71 8.91 -2.44
C ALA A 137 -2.10 9.50 -2.19
N MET A 138 -2.13 10.64 -1.48
CA MET A 138 -3.36 11.35 -1.12
C MET A 138 -3.86 12.26 -2.25
N MET A 139 -2.98 12.64 -3.19
CA MET A 139 -3.29 13.57 -4.28
C MET A 139 -2.68 13.06 -5.59
N PRO A 140 -3.42 13.16 -6.71
CA PRO A 140 -2.88 12.81 -8.03
C PRO A 140 -1.59 13.61 -8.34
N GLY A 141 -0.56 12.91 -8.84
CA GLY A 141 0.72 13.51 -9.21
C GLY A 141 1.62 13.93 -8.05
N ARG A 142 1.16 13.84 -6.81
CA ARG A 142 1.97 14.08 -5.61
C ARG A 142 2.31 12.75 -4.93
N THR A 143 3.34 12.09 -5.41
CA THR A 143 3.76 10.75 -5.01
C THR A 143 5.20 10.74 -4.47
N ILE A 144 5.61 9.65 -3.83
CA ILE A 144 7.00 9.46 -3.39
C ILE A 144 7.93 9.48 -4.60
N GLY A 145 7.55 8.80 -5.69
CA GLY A 145 8.30 8.77 -6.94
C GLY A 145 8.46 10.17 -7.55
N SER A 146 7.39 10.99 -7.59
CA SER A 146 7.49 12.37 -8.06
C SER A 146 8.43 13.22 -7.19
N ALA A 147 8.34 13.09 -5.87
CA ALA A 147 9.20 13.81 -4.94
C ALA A 147 10.69 13.43 -5.11
N ARG A 148 10.97 12.15 -5.34
CA ARG A 148 12.32 11.67 -5.65
C ARG A 148 12.85 12.23 -6.96
N GLY A 149 12.01 12.25 -8.02
CA GLY A 149 12.35 12.84 -9.31
C GLY A 149 12.69 14.32 -9.20
N ASP A 150 11.93 15.07 -8.41
CA ASP A 150 12.12 16.51 -8.15
C ASP A 150 13.20 16.78 -7.08
N LYS A 151 13.85 15.74 -6.55
CA LYS A 151 14.87 15.81 -5.49
C LYS A 151 14.39 16.51 -4.22
N VAL A 152 13.13 16.37 -3.90
CA VAL A 152 12.53 16.87 -2.66
C VAL A 152 13.09 16.08 -1.49
N GLN A 153 13.48 16.79 -0.42
CA GLN A 153 13.94 16.15 0.80
C GLN A 153 12.73 15.63 1.59
N LEU A 154 12.67 14.33 1.79
CA LEU A 154 11.56 13.64 2.42
C LEU A 154 11.77 13.44 3.91
N ALA A 155 10.69 13.48 4.67
CA ALA A 155 10.64 13.09 6.07
C ALA A 155 9.51 12.12 6.33
N VAL A 156 9.82 11.07 7.09
CA VAL A 156 8.85 10.11 7.63
C VAL A 156 8.39 10.60 8.99
N ILE A 157 7.08 10.61 9.20
CA ILE A 157 6.46 10.95 10.49
C ILE A 157 5.54 9.81 10.94
N ALA A 158 5.48 9.59 12.25
CA ALA A 158 4.53 8.68 12.87
C ALA A 158 3.88 9.36 14.08
N ARG A 159 2.57 9.17 14.23
CA ARG A 159 1.77 9.71 15.33
C ARG A 159 0.63 8.77 15.70
N ILE A 160 0.39 8.62 16.99
CA ILE A 160 -0.80 7.95 17.52
C ILE A 160 -1.78 9.04 17.96
N SER A 161 -2.97 9.00 17.39
CA SER A 161 -4.07 9.92 17.72
C SER A 161 -5.10 9.23 18.60
N HIS A 162 -5.46 9.87 19.69
CA HIS A 162 -6.50 9.40 20.60
C HIS A 162 -7.93 9.68 20.08
N SER A 163 -8.09 10.71 19.26
CA SER A 163 -9.39 11.08 18.65
C SER A 163 -9.60 10.43 17.28
N GLY A 164 -8.53 9.89 16.67
CA GLY A 164 -8.55 9.41 15.28
C GLY A 164 -8.49 10.51 14.23
N ASN A 165 -8.27 11.78 14.63
CA ASN A 165 -8.11 12.92 13.75
C ASN A 165 -6.76 12.90 13.02
N ALA A 166 -6.75 13.31 11.73
CA ALA A 166 -5.53 13.46 10.96
C ALA A 166 -4.71 14.68 11.41
N VAL A 167 -5.35 15.71 11.96
CA VAL A 167 -4.68 16.87 12.56
C VAL A 167 -4.18 16.49 13.94
N ALA A 168 -2.97 16.94 14.27
CA ALA A 168 -2.38 16.70 15.58
C ALA A 168 -3.12 17.47 16.67
N GLU A 169 -3.38 16.79 17.78
CA GLU A 169 -4.08 17.34 18.94
C GLU A 169 -3.23 17.17 20.20
N SER A 170 -3.48 18.03 21.20
CA SER A 170 -2.86 17.89 22.52
C SER A 170 -3.19 16.52 23.11
N GLY A 171 -2.19 15.86 23.65
CA GLY A 171 -2.29 14.52 24.19
C GLY A 171 -1.88 13.40 23.22
N ASP A 172 -1.88 13.63 21.91
CA ASP A 172 -1.39 12.66 20.92
C ASP A 172 0.06 12.25 21.18
N LEU A 173 0.43 11.04 20.78
CA LEU A 173 1.81 10.57 20.90
C LEU A 173 2.50 10.66 19.56
N SER A 174 3.70 11.21 19.50
CA SER A 174 4.43 11.44 18.24
C SER A 174 5.92 11.11 18.35
N GLY A 175 6.52 10.89 17.19
CA GLY A 175 7.97 10.83 17.02
C GLY A 175 8.51 12.07 16.32
N ASN A 176 9.83 12.30 16.46
CA ASN A 176 10.51 13.29 15.65
C ASN A 176 10.49 12.85 14.17
N PRO A 177 10.32 13.81 13.22
CA PRO A 177 10.44 13.50 11.80
C PRO A 177 11.82 12.88 11.47
N VAL A 178 11.83 11.78 10.73
CA VAL A 178 13.06 11.13 10.27
C VAL A 178 13.28 11.50 8.82
N VAL A 179 14.34 12.25 8.56
CA VAL A 179 14.71 12.63 7.20
C VAL A 179 15.29 11.41 6.48
N ILE A 180 14.83 11.18 5.25
CA ILE A 180 15.29 10.11 4.38
C ILE A 180 15.85 10.66 3.07
N SER A 181 16.88 10.01 2.53
CA SER A 181 17.42 10.31 1.20
C SER A 181 16.52 9.75 0.10
N ALA A 182 16.69 10.27 -1.13
CA ALA A 182 15.83 9.93 -2.26
C ALA A 182 15.87 8.42 -2.63
N ASP A 183 16.98 7.75 -2.39
CA ASP A 183 17.20 6.32 -2.67
C ASP A 183 16.89 5.41 -1.48
N GLN A 184 16.58 6.00 -0.32
CA GLN A 184 16.32 5.23 0.90
C GLN A 184 14.93 4.59 0.84
N THR A 185 14.90 3.27 1.06
CA THR A 185 13.68 2.45 1.05
C THR A 185 13.25 1.96 2.43
N GLN A 186 14.00 2.31 3.47
CA GLN A 186 13.69 1.93 4.86
C GLN A 186 13.87 3.12 5.79
N ALA A 187 13.01 3.21 6.80
CA ALA A 187 13.08 4.23 7.84
C ALA A 187 12.65 3.66 9.20
N ASN A 188 13.25 4.17 10.27
CA ASN A 188 12.86 3.81 11.63
C ASN A 188 12.38 5.08 12.34
N VAL A 189 11.16 5.07 12.85
CA VAL A 189 10.57 6.19 13.60
C VAL A 189 10.22 5.72 15.00
N GLU A 190 10.74 6.40 16.01
CA GLU A 190 10.38 6.16 17.40
C GLU A 190 9.35 7.20 17.87
N ILE A 191 8.21 6.73 18.35
CA ILE A 191 7.21 7.56 19.04
C ILE A 191 7.69 7.68 20.49
N ASN A 192 8.18 8.87 20.85
CA ASN A 192 8.90 9.10 22.09
C ASN A 192 8.45 10.36 22.86
N GLN A 193 7.41 11.04 22.39
CA GLN A 193 6.90 12.26 23.03
C GLN A 193 5.39 12.36 22.97
N GLN A 194 4.80 13.06 23.93
CA GLN A 194 3.41 13.46 23.92
C GLN A 194 3.29 14.90 23.43
N ILE A 195 2.33 15.18 22.57
CA ILE A 195 2.06 16.55 22.08
C ILE A 195 1.42 17.36 23.23
N PRO A 196 1.97 18.53 23.56
CA PRO A 196 1.48 19.35 24.66
C PRO A 196 0.08 19.92 24.45
#